data_bd1b7d3f1ddd37a51f121482397f5148
#
_entry.id   bd1b7d3f1ddd37a51f121482397f5148
#
_cell.length_a   1.000
_cell.length_b   1.000
_cell.length_c   1.000
_cell.angle_alpha   90.00
_cell.angle_beta   90.00
_cell.angle_gamma   90.00
#
_symmetry.space_group_name_H-M   'P 1'
#
loop_
_entity.id
_entity.type
_entity.pdbx_description
1 polymer ?
#
loop_
_entity_poly.entity_id
_entity_poly.type
_entity_poly.pdbx_seq_one_letter_code
_entity_poly.pdbx_strand_id
1 'polypeptide(L)'
;MEEKKRYNLGVLIGGVHTYFPKEHIKGISEAAAELDVNVCFFLGTRTKDFFEDVLGSKQKNSYDYQFNTIHDYSLIGGLDGLIINYGTLGIQLREDDPNEFARKYNGITTVFLTEIVDVPNCHSLICDNKGGIAMVISHLVEEHHLSRILFVAGPEHNTDAIERKEAYLETMKKYGLPVTPGMIAQGDYSEFVDKQVERLLDSNPDAQAIVFANDEMAFAGYRVCEKRGLVVGKDIMITGFDDCERASGMEPPLTTVQQDGELMGKMAVYDLVNRLDGKDPGKEAVSRRVPVSFVKRESCGCVSEDASRKETPVGLGAQVHRLNKTIAGMKLELISFQRKSWFIPVLARDLNDCMDDEQAFLKEIMEKMRELHTR
;
A
#
# COMPACT_ATOMS: atom_id res chain seq x y z
N MET A 1 30.64 -32.31 14.07
CA MET A 1 29.80 -31.40 13.26
C MET A 1 29.28 -30.40 14.25
N GLU A 2 29.67 -29.15 14.13
CA GLU A 2 29.02 -28.08 14.91
C GLU A 2 27.54 -28.04 14.52
N GLU A 3 26.67 -28.08 15.51
CA GLU A 3 25.23 -27.99 15.31
C GLU A 3 24.95 -26.61 14.69
N LYS A 4 24.40 -26.57 13.48
CA LYS A 4 24.10 -25.30 12.80
C LYS A 4 23.12 -24.51 13.67
N LYS A 5 23.51 -23.32 14.13
CA LYS A 5 22.64 -22.46 14.92
C LYS A 5 21.37 -22.14 14.13
N ARG A 6 20.22 -22.43 14.71
CA ARG A 6 18.92 -22.03 14.17
C ARG A 6 18.60 -20.63 14.64
N TYR A 7 18.57 -19.66 13.72
CA TYR A 7 18.30 -18.26 14.04
C TYR A 7 16.83 -18.02 14.38
N ASN A 8 16.59 -17.06 15.27
CA ASN A 8 15.28 -16.52 15.59
C ASN A 8 15.14 -15.12 14.99
N LEU A 9 14.31 -14.96 13.98
CA LEU A 9 14.09 -13.71 13.27
C LEU A 9 12.77 -13.08 13.73
N GLY A 10 12.77 -11.77 14.00
CA GLY A 10 11.57 -10.99 14.24
C GLY A 10 11.11 -10.28 12.96
N VAL A 11 9.80 -10.17 12.75
CA VAL A 11 9.21 -9.43 11.64
C VAL A 11 8.20 -8.44 12.17
N LEU A 12 8.49 -7.14 12.03
CA LEU A 12 7.56 -6.06 12.35
C LEU A 12 6.80 -5.68 11.09
N ILE A 13 5.48 -5.87 11.11
CA ILE A 13 4.63 -5.67 9.93
C ILE A 13 3.23 -5.22 10.35
N GLY A 14 2.64 -4.28 9.60
CA GLY A 14 1.27 -3.82 9.79
C GLY A 14 0.37 -4.20 8.61
N GLY A 15 -0.94 -3.94 8.73
CA GLY A 15 -1.88 -4.05 7.62
C GLY A 15 -2.00 -5.45 6.99
N VAL A 16 -1.81 -6.51 7.76
CA VAL A 16 -1.75 -7.91 7.28
C VAL A 16 -3.01 -8.42 6.58
N HIS A 17 -4.09 -7.67 6.63
CA HIS A 17 -5.33 -7.96 5.91
C HIS A 17 -5.33 -7.45 4.45
N THR A 18 -4.35 -6.61 4.08
CA THR A 18 -4.21 -6.09 2.71
C THR A 18 -3.29 -6.96 1.87
N TYR A 19 -3.31 -6.78 0.54
CA TYR A 19 -2.58 -7.63 -0.41
C TYR A 19 -1.06 -7.59 -0.17
N PHE A 20 -0.48 -6.41 -0.17
CA PHE A 20 0.97 -6.23 -0.19
C PHE A 20 1.71 -6.84 1.03
N PRO A 21 1.28 -6.62 2.30
CA PRO A 21 1.89 -7.32 3.43
C PRO A 21 1.76 -8.84 3.39
N LYS A 22 0.69 -9.39 2.80
CA LYS A 22 0.52 -10.84 2.66
C LYS A 22 1.58 -11.47 1.78
N GLU A 23 1.92 -10.80 0.66
CA GLU A 23 2.98 -11.28 -0.23
C GLU A 23 4.34 -11.29 0.47
N HIS A 24 4.66 -10.25 1.25
CA HIS A 24 5.88 -10.23 2.06
C HIS A 24 5.91 -11.38 3.08
N ILE A 25 4.80 -11.59 3.83
CA ILE A 25 4.69 -12.69 4.80
C ILE A 25 4.92 -14.03 4.13
N LYS A 26 4.35 -14.25 2.94
CA LYS A 26 4.53 -15.47 2.16
C LYS A 26 6.00 -15.69 1.83
N GLY A 27 6.67 -14.71 1.21
CA GLY A 27 8.08 -14.81 0.85
C GLY A 27 9.00 -15.02 2.05
N ILE A 28 8.76 -14.29 3.15
CA ILE A 28 9.50 -14.45 4.41
C ILE A 28 9.33 -15.87 4.95
N SER A 29 8.09 -16.39 4.99
CA SER A 29 7.80 -17.72 5.54
C SER A 29 8.42 -18.84 4.71
N GLU A 30 8.38 -18.73 3.37
CA GLU A 30 9.02 -19.69 2.47
C GLU A 30 10.53 -19.72 2.63
N ALA A 31 11.19 -18.56 2.59
CA ALA A 31 12.65 -18.50 2.78
C ALA A 31 13.09 -18.94 4.18
N ALA A 32 12.28 -18.66 5.21
CA ALA A 32 12.55 -19.14 6.57
C ALA A 32 12.51 -20.66 6.66
N ALA A 33 11.54 -21.28 6.00
CA ALA A 33 11.45 -22.76 5.91
C ALA A 33 12.64 -23.36 5.14
N GLU A 34 13.04 -22.74 4.02
CA GLU A 34 14.17 -23.18 3.20
C GLU A 34 15.52 -23.11 3.97
N LEU A 35 15.70 -22.08 4.79
CA LEU A 35 16.94 -21.83 5.53
C LEU A 35 16.95 -22.47 6.93
N ASP A 36 15.86 -23.10 7.35
CA ASP A 36 15.64 -23.66 8.68
C ASP A 36 15.84 -22.62 9.80
N VAL A 37 15.17 -21.48 9.68
CA VAL A 37 15.15 -20.43 10.71
C VAL A 37 13.75 -20.25 11.30
N ASN A 38 13.69 -19.80 12.55
CA ASN A 38 12.43 -19.46 13.20
C ASN A 38 12.04 -18.02 12.88
N VAL A 39 10.75 -17.76 12.65
CA VAL A 39 10.22 -16.40 12.44
C VAL A 39 9.10 -16.11 13.42
N CYS A 40 9.17 -14.95 14.06
CA CYS A 40 8.13 -14.42 14.94
C CYS A 40 7.58 -13.13 14.32
N PHE A 41 6.29 -13.10 13.96
CA PHE A 41 5.63 -11.93 13.42
C PHE A 41 5.04 -11.06 14.53
N PHE A 42 5.45 -9.80 14.58
CA PHE A 42 4.90 -8.77 15.46
C PHE A 42 3.93 -7.92 14.65
N LEU A 43 2.64 -8.26 14.76
CA LEU A 43 1.60 -7.69 13.92
C LEU A 43 1.07 -6.39 14.53
N GLY A 44 1.47 -5.24 13.95
CA GLY A 44 0.90 -3.94 14.28
C GLY A 44 -0.37 -3.62 13.47
N THR A 45 -1.03 -2.55 13.85
CA THR A 45 -2.19 -2.01 13.11
C THR A 45 -1.93 -0.57 12.70
N ARG A 46 -2.66 -0.09 11.67
CA ARG A 46 -2.66 1.32 11.30
C ARG A 46 -3.36 2.13 12.39
N THR A 47 -2.65 3.00 13.10
CA THR A 47 -3.22 3.62 14.29
C THR A 47 -3.62 5.09 14.13
N LYS A 48 -2.82 5.97 13.56
CA LYS A 48 -3.14 7.41 13.62
C LYS A 48 -4.03 7.92 12.48
N ASP A 49 -3.70 7.60 11.26
CA ASP A 49 -4.27 8.30 10.10
C ASP A 49 -5.61 7.75 9.64
N PHE A 50 -5.82 6.45 9.80
CA PHE A 50 -7.09 5.81 9.43
C PHE A 50 -8.26 6.38 10.24
N PHE A 51 -8.01 6.81 11.48
CA PHE A 51 -9.05 7.38 12.34
C PHE A 51 -9.24 8.89 12.16
N GLU A 52 -8.18 9.65 11.87
CA GLU A 52 -8.31 11.09 11.61
C GLU A 52 -8.97 11.37 10.26
N ASP A 53 -8.55 10.71 9.20
CA ASP A 53 -9.08 10.91 7.85
C ASP A 53 -10.48 10.32 7.67
N VAL A 54 -10.78 9.20 8.36
CA VAL A 54 -12.02 8.48 8.22
C VAL A 54 -13.11 8.95 9.20
N LEU A 55 -12.74 9.37 10.39
CA LEU A 55 -13.69 9.78 11.44
C LEU A 55 -13.76 11.30 11.61
N GLY A 56 -12.90 12.08 10.95
CA GLY A 56 -12.88 13.54 11.07
C GLY A 56 -12.60 14.03 12.50
N SER A 57 -12.13 13.16 13.39
CA SER A 57 -11.85 13.51 14.77
C SER A 57 -10.37 13.86 14.95
N LYS A 58 -10.08 15.13 15.22
CA LYS A 58 -8.75 15.60 15.64
C LYS A 58 -8.35 15.17 17.06
N GLN A 59 -9.12 14.32 17.72
CA GLN A 59 -8.78 13.86 19.07
C GLN A 59 -7.71 12.76 18.95
N LYS A 60 -6.48 13.13 19.31
CA LYS A 60 -5.42 12.16 19.62
C LYS A 60 -5.95 11.22 20.70
N ASN A 61 -6.26 9.97 20.33
CA ASN A 61 -6.59 8.97 21.30
C ASN A 61 -5.32 8.69 22.12
N SER A 62 -5.35 8.99 23.40
CA SER A 62 -4.22 8.76 24.32
C SER A 62 -3.82 7.29 24.45
N TYR A 63 -4.56 6.39 23.84
CA TYR A 63 -4.36 4.93 23.88
C TYR A 63 -3.87 4.32 22.56
N ASP A 64 -3.66 5.13 21.52
CA ASP A 64 -3.24 4.61 20.20
C ASP A 64 -1.86 3.93 20.24
N TYR A 65 -1.02 4.28 21.23
CA TYR A 65 0.25 3.59 21.47
C TYR A 65 0.10 2.09 21.71
N GLN A 66 -1.05 1.63 22.24
CA GLN A 66 -1.28 0.22 22.57
C GLN A 66 -1.23 -0.69 21.34
N PHE A 67 -1.61 -0.17 20.16
CA PHE A 67 -1.61 -0.94 18.92
C PHE A 67 -0.21 -1.26 18.41
N ASN A 68 0.80 -0.48 18.78
CA ASN A 68 2.19 -0.68 18.38
C ASN A 68 3.09 -1.15 19.51
N THR A 69 2.57 -1.30 20.74
CA THR A 69 3.34 -1.82 21.89
C THR A 69 3.90 -3.21 21.62
N ILE A 70 3.24 -3.99 20.73
CA ILE A 70 3.74 -5.31 20.35
C ILE A 70 5.13 -5.24 19.70
N HIS A 71 5.47 -4.15 19.05
CA HIS A 71 6.78 -3.96 18.41
C HIS A 71 7.90 -3.83 19.46
N ASP A 72 7.60 -3.28 20.63
CA ASP A 72 8.57 -3.15 21.72
C ASP A 72 8.99 -4.53 22.28
N TYR A 73 8.12 -5.54 22.16
CA TYR A 73 8.46 -6.91 22.57
C TYR A 73 9.58 -7.51 21.73
N SER A 74 9.81 -7.04 20.52
CA SER A 74 10.94 -7.47 19.69
C SER A 74 12.30 -7.10 20.31
N LEU A 75 12.33 -6.14 21.24
CA LEU A 75 13.51 -5.69 21.95
C LEU A 75 13.81 -6.50 23.24
N ILE A 76 12.87 -7.33 23.71
CA ILE A 76 12.98 -8.03 25.01
C ILE A 76 13.98 -9.18 24.96
N GLY A 77 14.51 -9.51 23.79
CA GLY A 77 15.61 -10.44 23.65
C GLY A 77 15.21 -11.77 23.00
N GLY A 78 16.24 -12.55 22.60
CA GLY A 78 16.07 -13.84 21.96
C GLY A 78 15.96 -13.79 20.43
N LEU A 79 15.93 -12.62 19.82
CA LEU A 79 16.02 -12.46 18.37
C LEU A 79 17.46 -12.24 17.93
N ASP A 80 17.85 -12.93 16.85
CA ASP A 80 19.16 -12.78 16.22
C ASP A 80 19.15 -11.65 15.18
N GLY A 81 17.98 -11.38 14.56
CA GLY A 81 17.83 -10.31 13.58
C GLY A 81 16.38 -9.88 13.38
N LEU A 82 16.18 -8.75 12.71
CA LEU A 82 14.87 -8.14 12.47
C LEU A 82 14.65 -7.86 10.98
N ILE A 83 13.42 -8.07 10.54
CA ILE A 83 12.86 -7.55 9.28
C ILE A 83 11.78 -6.54 9.66
N ILE A 84 11.86 -5.32 9.15
CA ILE A 84 10.92 -4.25 9.46
C ILE A 84 10.27 -3.78 8.18
N ASN A 85 8.98 -4.09 8.01
CA ASN A 85 8.20 -3.60 6.89
C ASN A 85 7.70 -2.18 7.19
N TYR A 86 8.60 -1.19 7.06
CA TYR A 86 8.36 0.17 7.48
C TYR A 86 7.20 0.84 6.74
N GLY A 87 7.05 0.60 5.42
CA GLY A 87 5.95 1.16 4.64
C GLY A 87 4.56 0.79 5.15
N THR A 88 4.43 -0.36 5.85
CA THR A 88 3.18 -0.76 6.50
C THR A 88 3.03 -0.21 7.92
N LEU A 89 4.13 0.18 8.56
CA LEU A 89 4.19 0.79 9.88
C LEU A 89 4.29 2.31 9.80
N GLY A 90 5.12 2.82 8.87
CA GLY A 90 5.49 4.23 8.74
C GLY A 90 4.38 5.14 8.23
N ILE A 91 3.40 4.61 7.48
CA ILE A 91 2.17 5.36 7.15
C ILE A 91 1.47 5.86 8.42
N GLN A 92 1.78 5.25 9.56
CA GLN A 92 1.24 5.53 10.88
C GLN A 92 2.14 6.44 11.72
N LEU A 93 3.39 6.63 11.30
CA LEU A 93 4.43 7.35 12.04
C LEU A 93 4.82 8.66 11.33
N ARG A 94 3.86 9.37 10.73
CA ARG A 94 4.06 10.59 9.90
C ARG A 94 5.00 11.65 10.50
N GLU A 95 5.30 11.58 11.78
CA GLU A 95 6.14 12.57 12.48
C GLU A 95 7.55 12.03 12.79
N ASP A 96 7.81 10.73 12.55
CA ASP A 96 9.10 10.13 12.92
C ASP A 96 9.98 9.96 11.66
N ASP A 97 11.20 10.48 11.73
CA ASP A 97 12.27 10.18 10.79
C ASP A 97 12.51 8.65 10.77
N PRO A 98 12.46 7.98 9.59
CA PRO A 98 12.75 6.54 9.47
C PRO A 98 14.07 6.14 10.15
N ASN A 99 15.07 7.01 10.12
CA ASN A 99 16.35 6.79 10.78
C ASN A 99 16.23 6.84 12.30
N GLU A 100 15.37 7.71 12.85
CA GLU A 100 15.10 7.74 14.29
C GLU A 100 14.41 6.44 14.73
N PHE A 101 13.42 5.99 13.97
CA PHE A 101 12.78 4.70 14.21
C PHE A 101 13.79 3.55 14.14
N ALA A 102 14.65 3.51 13.12
CA ALA A 102 15.68 2.47 12.96
C ALA A 102 16.66 2.44 14.13
N ARG A 103 17.02 3.60 14.72
CA ARG A 103 17.94 3.68 15.86
C ARG A 103 17.40 2.99 17.13
N LYS A 104 16.08 2.79 17.26
CA LYS A 104 15.48 2.01 18.37
C LYS A 104 15.97 0.57 18.36
N TYR A 105 16.31 0.04 17.20
CA TYR A 105 16.78 -1.34 16.99
C TYR A 105 18.30 -1.43 16.84
N ASN A 106 19.03 -0.39 17.23
CA ASN A 106 20.46 -0.34 17.16
C ASN A 106 21.08 -1.48 18.00
N GLY A 107 21.92 -2.30 17.40
CA GLY A 107 22.51 -3.49 18.03
C GLY A 107 21.92 -4.81 17.54
N ILE A 108 20.78 -4.79 16.82
CA ILE A 108 20.23 -5.97 16.14
C ILE A 108 20.45 -5.78 14.63
N THR A 109 20.94 -6.82 13.96
CA THR A 109 21.05 -6.82 12.49
C THR A 109 19.65 -6.72 11.88
N THR A 110 19.41 -5.67 11.07
CA THR A 110 18.07 -5.35 10.60
C THR A 110 18.01 -5.19 9.08
N VAL A 111 16.90 -5.64 8.48
CA VAL A 111 16.53 -5.37 7.09
C VAL A 111 15.21 -4.60 7.07
N PHE A 112 15.24 -3.40 6.48
CA PHE A 112 14.05 -2.59 6.25
C PHE A 112 13.46 -2.90 4.88
N LEU A 113 12.15 -3.02 4.80
CA LEU A 113 11.40 -3.13 3.56
C LEU A 113 10.67 -1.81 3.30
N THR A 114 10.66 -1.39 2.04
CA THR A 114 9.90 -0.25 1.51
C THR A 114 10.34 1.13 1.99
N GLU A 115 11.44 1.22 2.73
CA GLU A 115 12.01 2.50 3.15
C GLU A 115 13.54 2.43 3.18
N ILE A 116 14.19 3.54 2.86
CA ILE A 116 15.64 3.68 2.94
C ILE A 116 16.02 4.25 4.29
N VAL A 117 16.87 3.54 5.01
CA VAL A 117 17.44 4.00 6.28
C VAL A 117 18.97 4.08 6.18
N ASP A 118 19.53 5.16 6.70
CA ASP A 118 20.98 5.40 6.80
C ASP A 118 21.42 5.23 8.26
N VAL A 119 21.33 3.99 8.74
CA VAL A 119 21.71 3.60 10.11
C VAL A 119 22.61 2.37 10.04
N PRO A 120 23.73 2.35 10.79
CA PRO A 120 24.62 1.19 10.83
C PRO A 120 23.88 -0.11 11.16
N ASN A 121 24.31 -1.21 10.58
CA ASN A 121 23.71 -2.54 10.68
C ASN A 121 22.28 -2.66 10.09
N CYS A 122 21.82 -1.66 9.33
CA CYS A 122 20.54 -1.72 8.62
C CYS A 122 20.77 -1.84 7.11
N HIS A 123 20.10 -2.78 6.46
CA HIS A 123 19.95 -2.83 5.03
C HIS A 123 18.53 -2.44 4.64
N SER A 124 18.36 -1.91 3.46
CA SER A 124 17.05 -1.50 2.92
C SER A 124 16.77 -2.21 1.61
N LEU A 125 15.59 -2.81 1.50
CA LEU A 125 15.07 -3.35 0.26
C LEU A 125 13.87 -2.51 -0.17
N ILE A 126 13.99 -1.88 -1.32
CA ILE A 126 12.98 -0.97 -1.88
C ILE A 126 12.57 -1.42 -3.28
N CYS A 127 11.37 -1.06 -3.69
CA CYS A 127 10.88 -1.30 -5.03
C CYS A 127 11.60 -0.41 -6.05
N ASP A 128 11.78 -0.88 -7.29
CA ASP A 128 12.23 -0.03 -8.40
C ASP A 128 11.07 0.82 -8.94
N ASN A 129 10.61 1.76 -8.11
CA ASN A 129 9.53 2.69 -8.44
C ASN A 129 9.81 3.48 -9.71
N LYS A 130 11.06 3.98 -9.87
CA LYS A 130 11.42 4.82 -11.02
C LYS A 130 11.42 4.02 -12.31
N GLY A 131 11.97 2.82 -12.30
CA GLY A 131 11.91 1.92 -13.45
C GLY A 131 10.47 1.56 -13.83
N GLY A 132 9.64 1.22 -12.84
CA GLY A 132 8.25 0.85 -13.07
C GLY A 132 7.41 1.96 -13.73
N ILE A 133 7.42 3.17 -13.19
CA ILE A 133 6.70 4.30 -13.78
C ILE A 133 7.27 4.68 -15.16
N ALA A 134 8.59 4.63 -15.32
CA ALA A 134 9.21 4.89 -16.62
C ALA A 134 8.75 3.88 -17.69
N MET A 135 8.63 2.58 -17.37
CA MET A 135 8.11 1.56 -18.29
C MET A 135 6.66 1.87 -18.70
N VAL A 136 5.79 2.23 -17.76
CA VAL A 136 4.39 2.59 -18.05
C VAL A 136 4.30 3.78 -18.99
N ILE A 137 4.98 4.88 -18.66
CA ILE A 137 4.90 6.11 -19.49
C ILE A 137 5.54 5.89 -20.84
N SER A 138 6.71 5.21 -20.92
CA SER A 138 7.34 4.87 -22.18
C SER A 138 6.39 4.07 -23.09
N HIS A 139 5.69 3.07 -22.52
CA HIS A 139 4.70 2.30 -23.27
C HIS A 139 3.55 3.17 -23.80
N LEU A 140 2.99 4.06 -22.97
CA LEU A 140 1.91 4.96 -23.41
C LEU A 140 2.37 5.94 -24.51
N VAL A 141 3.61 6.40 -24.45
CA VAL A 141 4.17 7.34 -25.46
C VAL A 141 4.62 6.62 -26.72
N GLU A 142 5.37 5.53 -26.61
CA GLU A 142 6.01 4.86 -27.75
C GLU A 142 5.04 3.97 -28.53
N GLU A 143 4.16 3.22 -27.83
CA GLU A 143 3.23 2.29 -28.47
C GLU A 143 1.87 2.94 -28.82
N HIS A 144 1.40 3.85 -27.95
CA HIS A 144 0.08 4.48 -28.13
C HIS A 144 0.16 5.94 -28.59
N HIS A 145 1.35 6.51 -28.72
CA HIS A 145 1.60 7.90 -29.18
C HIS A 145 0.86 8.95 -28.36
N LEU A 146 0.67 8.70 -27.05
CA LEU A 146 -0.03 9.61 -26.18
C LEU A 146 0.88 10.74 -25.69
N SER A 147 0.30 11.92 -25.50
CA SER A 147 1.01 13.12 -25.06
C SER A 147 0.35 13.82 -23.86
N ARG A 148 -0.95 13.58 -23.63
CA ARG A 148 -1.72 14.16 -22.51
C ARG A 148 -1.96 13.10 -21.45
N ILE A 149 -0.91 12.81 -20.69
CA ILE A 149 -0.87 11.77 -19.66
C ILE A 149 -0.95 12.44 -18.29
N LEU A 150 -2.00 12.15 -17.54
CA LEU A 150 -2.22 12.65 -16.17
C LEU A 150 -1.63 11.69 -15.14
N PHE A 151 -1.43 12.19 -13.91
CA PHE A 151 -0.91 11.37 -12.82
C PHE A 151 -1.73 11.55 -11.54
N VAL A 152 -2.05 10.44 -10.87
CA VAL A 152 -2.61 10.42 -9.53
C VAL A 152 -1.55 9.91 -8.58
N ALA A 153 -0.97 10.83 -7.80
CA ALA A 153 0.11 10.54 -6.85
C ALA A 153 -0.42 9.83 -5.58
N GLY A 154 0.46 9.12 -4.89
CA GLY A 154 0.20 8.61 -3.54
C GLY A 154 0.47 9.65 -2.45
N PRO A 155 0.46 9.26 -1.15
CA PRO A 155 0.66 10.18 -0.02
C PRO A 155 1.98 10.96 -0.12
N GLU A 156 1.94 12.26 0.23
CA GLU A 156 3.07 13.19 0.05
C GLU A 156 4.33 12.82 0.86
N HIS A 157 4.17 12.11 1.95
CA HIS A 157 5.27 11.74 2.86
C HIS A 157 5.71 10.27 2.72
N ASN A 158 5.17 9.56 1.72
CA ASN A 158 5.54 8.18 1.44
C ASN A 158 6.65 8.14 0.38
N THR A 159 7.76 7.47 0.68
CA THR A 159 8.95 7.41 -0.19
C THR A 159 8.63 6.81 -1.55
N ASP A 160 7.85 5.73 -1.61
CA ASP A 160 7.43 5.12 -2.88
C ASP A 160 6.59 6.09 -3.72
N ALA A 161 5.67 6.83 -3.08
CA ALA A 161 4.83 7.82 -3.77
C ALA A 161 5.64 8.99 -4.33
N ILE A 162 6.63 9.46 -3.56
CA ILE A 162 7.55 10.52 -3.99
C ILE A 162 8.36 10.04 -5.20
N GLU A 163 8.99 8.86 -5.13
CA GLU A 163 9.77 8.31 -6.24
C GLU A 163 8.93 8.08 -7.50
N ARG A 164 7.68 7.57 -7.36
CA ARG A 164 6.76 7.39 -8.50
C ARG A 164 6.38 8.71 -9.15
N LYS A 165 6.11 9.75 -8.35
CA LYS A 165 5.82 11.11 -8.85
C LYS A 165 7.03 11.73 -9.55
N GLU A 166 8.22 11.61 -8.97
CA GLU A 166 9.46 12.07 -9.59
C GLU A 166 9.70 11.37 -10.92
N ALA A 167 9.54 10.04 -10.97
CA ALA A 167 9.69 9.26 -12.18
C ALA A 167 8.71 9.67 -13.28
N TYR A 168 7.46 9.98 -12.92
CA TYR A 168 6.50 10.56 -13.87
C TYR A 168 7.05 11.87 -14.46
N LEU A 169 7.48 12.82 -13.62
CA LEU A 169 8.00 14.12 -14.07
C LEU A 169 9.27 13.96 -14.94
N GLU A 170 10.20 13.11 -14.51
CA GLU A 170 11.45 12.82 -15.20
C GLU A 170 11.19 12.19 -16.58
N THR A 171 10.26 11.21 -16.65
CA THR A 171 9.96 10.49 -17.89
C THR A 171 9.18 11.36 -18.86
N MET A 172 8.18 12.12 -18.42
CA MET A 172 7.49 13.10 -19.27
C MET A 172 8.46 14.12 -19.84
N LYS A 173 9.39 14.65 -19.05
CA LYS A 173 10.46 15.56 -19.50
C LYS A 173 11.38 14.90 -20.54
N LYS A 174 11.74 13.64 -20.35
CA LYS A 174 12.57 12.86 -21.30
C LYS A 174 11.93 12.81 -22.69
N TYR A 175 10.60 12.69 -22.77
CA TYR A 175 9.85 12.70 -24.02
C TYR A 175 9.47 14.11 -24.51
N GLY A 176 9.91 15.16 -23.83
CA GLY A 176 9.57 16.55 -24.20
C GLY A 176 8.11 16.90 -23.99
N LEU A 177 7.39 16.14 -23.16
CA LEU A 177 5.98 16.35 -22.87
C LEU A 177 5.82 17.30 -21.68
N PRO A 178 5.10 18.43 -21.84
CA PRO A 178 4.96 19.41 -20.76
C PRO A 178 4.02 18.86 -19.67
N VAL A 179 4.40 19.07 -18.43
CA VAL A 179 3.57 18.79 -17.25
C VAL A 179 3.24 20.09 -16.55
N THR A 180 1.97 20.33 -16.27
CA THR A 180 1.50 21.44 -15.45
C THR A 180 0.99 20.92 -14.09
N PRO A 181 0.96 21.75 -13.03
CA PRO A 181 0.45 21.33 -11.74
C PRO A 181 -0.97 20.74 -11.77
N GLY A 182 -1.83 21.24 -12.69
CA GLY A 182 -3.19 20.73 -12.89
C GLY A 182 -3.28 19.33 -13.51
N MET A 183 -2.16 18.74 -13.96
CA MET A 183 -2.09 17.38 -14.49
C MET A 183 -1.81 16.34 -13.40
N ILE A 184 -1.59 16.75 -12.16
CA ILE A 184 -1.28 15.86 -11.05
C ILE A 184 -2.33 16.05 -9.97
N ALA A 185 -2.99 14.96 -9.58
CA ALA A 185 -3.86 14.92 -8.41
C ALA A 185 -3.15 14.21 -7.24
N GLN A 186 -3.45 14.65 -6.01
CA GLN A 186 -2.96 14.02 -4.80
C GLN A 186 -3.95 12.95 -4.33
N GLY A 187 -3.48 11.72 -4.17
CA GLY A 187 -4.20 10.61 -3.58
C GLY A 187 -3.54 10.12 -2.29
N ASP A 188 -4.02 8.99 -1.79
CA ASP A 188 -3.67 8.45 -0.47
C ASP A 188 -3.46 6.92 -0.47
N TYR A 189 -3.31 6.33 -1.66
CA TYR A 189 -3.26 4.87 -1.90
C TYR A 189 -4.55 4.10 -1.61
N SER A 190 -5.64 4.79 -1.25
CA SER A 190 -6.95 4.18 -1.09
C SER A 190 -7.77 4.21 -2.39
N GLU A 191 -8.79 3.37 -2.47
CA GLU A 191 -9.74 3.39 -3.59
C GLU A 191 -10.78 4.54 -3.51
N PHE A 192 -10.65 5.49 -2.57
CA PHE A 192 -11.65 6.55 -2.32
C PHE A 192 -11.24 7.91 -2.88
N VAL A 193 -10.51 7.94 -3.98
CA VAL A 193 -10.01 9.16 -4.65
C VAL A 193 -10.91 9.63 -5.80
N ASP A 194 -12.18 9.21 -5.87
CA ASP A 194 -13.10 9.57 -6.95
C ASP A 194 -13.18 11.08 -7.18
N LYS A 195 -13.30 11.89 -6.11
CA LYS A 195 -13.39 13.35 -6.20
C LYS A 195 -12.12 13.99 -6.78
N GLN A 196 -10.96 13.44 -6.45
CA GLN A 196 -9.67 13.90 -6.97
C GLN A 196 -9.58 13.61 -8.47
N VAL A 197 -9.98 12.40 -8.89
CA VAL A 197 -10.00 12.00 -10.30
C VAL A 197 -11.04 12.82 -11.09
N GLU A 198 -12.24 13.06 -10.54
CA GLU A 198 -13.26 13.91 -11.17
C GLU A 198 -12.71 15.31 -11.46
N ARG A 199 -12.09 15.97 -10.46
CA ARG A 199 -11.48 17.31 -10.61
C ARG A 199 -10.31 17.31 -11.58
N LEU A 200 -9.49 16.26 -11.58
CA LEU A 200 -8.37 16.11 -12.49
C LEU A 200 -8.85 16.08 -13.94
N LEU A 201 -9.90 15.31 -14.25
CA LEU A 201 -10.51 15.25 -15.57
C LEU A 201 -11.26 16.53 -15.95
N ASP A 202 -11.93 17.20 -15.01
CA ASP A 202 -12.58 18.49 -15.26
C ASP A 202 -11.57 19.57 -15.69
N SER A 203 -10.38 19.53 -15.12
CA SER A 203 -9.30 20.48 -15.43
C SER A 203 -8.52 20.09 -16.70
N ASN A 204 -8.69 18.87 -17.23
CA ASN A 204 -7.97 18.33 -18.36
C ASN A 204 -8.92 17.57 -19.30
N PRO A 205 -9.83 18.26 -20.01
CA PRO A 205 -10.82 17.59 -20.87
C PRO A 205 -10.21 16.89 -22.09
N ASP A 206 -8.96 17.16 -22.41
CA ASP A 206 -8.17 16.55 -23.49
C ASP A 206 -7.24 15.41 -22.99
N ALA A 207 -7.46 14.93 -21.77
CA ALA A 207 -6.68 13.84 -21.21
C ALA A 207 -6.83 12.56 -22.03
N GLN A 208 -5.71 11.89 -22.30
CA GLN A 208 -5.65 10.63 -23.06
C GLN A 208 -5.37 9.43 -22.14
N ALA A 209 -4.66 9.66 -21.04
CA ALA A 209 -4.35 8.62 -20.07
C ALA A 209 -4.26 9.17 -18.66
N ILE A 210 -4.51 8.31 -17.67
CA ILE A 210 -4.24 8.54 -16.26
C ILE A 210 -3.35 7.41 -15.76
N VAL A 211 -2.16 7.77 -15.29
CA VAL A 211 -1.25 6.88 -14.57
C VAL A 211 -1.50 7.05 -13.09
N PHE A 212 -1.86 5.97 -12.42
CA PHE A 212 -2.08 5.94 -10.97
C PHE A 212 -0.85 5.40 -10.27
N ALA A 213 -0.50 6.01 -9.15
CA ALA A 213 0.63 5.55 -8.35
C ALA A 213 0.39 4.18 -7.68
N ASN A 214 -0.86 3.67 -7.64
CA ASN A 214 -1.16 2.27 -7.31
C ASN A 214 -2.48 1.80 -7.93
N ASP A 215 -2.75 0.49 -7.86
CA ASP A 215 -3.94 -0.13 -8.44
C ASP A 215 -5.24 0.24 -7.69
N GLU A 216 -5.19 0.36 -6.37
CA GLU A 216 -6.39 0.71 -5.57
C GLU A 216 -6.95 2.07 -6.00
N MET A 217 -6.09 3.07 -6.23
CA MET A 217 -6.53 4.36 -6.78
C MET A 217 -6.99 4.26 -8.24
N ALA A 218 -6.40 3.35 -9.04
CA ALA A 218 -6.83 3.15 -10.43
C ALA A 218 -8.28 2.66 -10.51
N PHE A 219 -8.75 1.89 -9.53
CA PHE A 219 -10.16 1.46 -9.48
C PHE A 219 -11.14 2.63 -9.31
N ALA A 220 -10.74 3.72 -8.63
CA ALA A 220 -11.53 4.96 -8.65
C ALA A 220 -11.58 5.57 -10.05
N GLY A 221 -10.47 5.50 -10.80
CA GLY A 221 -10.42 5.91 -12.21
C GLY A 221 -11.48 5.21 -13.06
N TYR A 222 -11.61 3.89 -12.93
CA TYR A 222 -12.66 3.12 -13.63
C TYR A 222 -14.06 3.60 -13.26
N ARG A 223 -14.35 3.77 -11.95
CA ARG A 223 -15.67 4.25 -11.51
C ARG A 223 -16.01 5.63 -12.05
N VAL A 224 -15.04 6.54 -12.06
CA VAL A 224 -15.24 7.90 -12.59
C VAL A 224 -15.44 7.87 -14.09
N CYS A 225 -14.70 7.06 -14.85
CA CYS A 225 -14.89 6.88 -16.28
C CYS A 225 -16.28 6.31 -16.59
N GLU A 226 -16.73 5.26 -15.86
CA GLU A 226 -18.09 4.70 -16.01
C GLU A 226 -19.17 5.77 -15.81
N LYS A 227 -19.07 6.59 -14.76
CA LYS A 227 -20.01 7.68 -14.49
C LYS A 227 -20.03 8.74 -15.60
N ARG A 228 -18.91 8.95 -16.29
CA ARG A 228 -18.77 9.93 -17.38
C ARG A 228 -19.08 9.36 -18.76
N GLY A 229 -19.37 8.06 -18.85
CA GLY A 229 -19.59 7.36 -20.11
C GLY A 229 -18.30 7.20 -20.94
N LEU A 230 -17.12 7.31 -20.33
CA LEU A 230 -15.83 7.08 -20.97
C LEU A 230 -15.48 5.58 -20.92
N VAL A 231 -15.06 5.04 -22.03
CA VAL A 231 -14.64 3.64 -22.15
C VAL A 231 -13.14 3.54 -21.89
N VAL A 232 -12.76 2.91 -20.78
CA VAL A 232 -11.36 2.65 -20.44
C VAL A 232 -10.70 1.77 -21.52
N GLY A 233 -9.47 2.09 -21.89
CA GLY A 233 -8.74 1.42 -22.97
C GLY A 233 -9.12 1.86 -24.37
N LYS A 234 -10.11 2.76 -24.50
CA LYS A 234 -10.55 3.32 -25.80
C LYS A 234 -10.60 4.83 -25.79
N ASP A 235 -11.41 5.43 -24.92
CA ASP A 235 -11.55 6.89 -24.84
C ASP A 235 -10.48 7.48 -23.90
N ILE A 236 -10.10 6.75 -22.89
CA ILE A 236 -9.04 7.11 -21.94
C ILE A 236 -8.31 5.84 -21.46
N MET A 237 -6.99 5.90 -21.39
CA MET A 237 -6.15 4.81 -20.89
C MET A 237 -5.96 4.95 -19.37
N ILE A 238 -5.99 3.83 -18.68
CA ILE A 238 -5.73 3.77 -17.22
C ILE A 238 -4.63 2.76 -16.97
N THR A 239 -3.65 3.14 -16.13
CA THR A 239 -2.60 2.24 -15.68
C THR A 239 -2.43 2.36 -14.17
N GLY A 240 -2.02 1.27 -13.54
CA GLY A 240 -1.77 1.20 -12.11
C GLY A 240 -0.33 0.84 -11.77
N PHE A 241 -0.15 0.44 -10.51
CA PHE A 241 1.09 -0.07 -9.94
C PHE A 241 0.70 -1.02 -8.78
N ASP A 242 1.34 -2.16 -8.62
CA ASP A 242 1.29 -3.22 -7.61
C ASP A 242 0.92 -4.59 -8.18
N ASP A 243 0.12 -4.68 -9.25
CA ASP A 243 -0.48 -5.89 -9.81
C ASP A 243 -1.26 -6.69 -8.75
N CYS A 244 -2.11 -6.00 -8.02
CA CYS A 244 -2.95 -6.65 -7.02
C CYS A 244 -3.94 -7.62 -7.67
N GLU A 245 -4.40 -8.62 -6.90
CA GLU A 245 -5.28 -9.70 -7.40
C GLU A 245 -6.49 -9.20 -8.19
N ARG A 246 -7.06 -8.06 -7.80
CA ARG A 246 -8.21 -7.45 -8.47
C ARG A 246 -7.89 -6.85 -9.84
N ALA A 247 -6.63 -6.48 -10.11
CA ALA A 247 -6.23 -5.80 -11.35
C ALA A 247 -6.57 -6.61 -12.61
N SER A 248 -6.34 -7.92 -12.57
CA SER A 248 -6.66 -8.84 -13.68
C SER A 248 -8.16 -9.04 -13.91
N GLY A 249 -8.98 -8.82 -12.88
CA GLY A 249 -10.43 -8.97 -12.92
C GLY A 249 -11.20 -7.69 -13.27
N MET A 250 -10.50 -6.59 -13.56
CA MET A 250 -11.15 -5.36 -14.03
C MET A 250 -11.65 -5.53 -15.49
N GLU A 251 -12.56 -4.64 -15.92
CA GLU A 251 -13.07 -4.64 -17.29
C GLU A 251 -12.92 -3.23 -17.90
N PRO A 252 -11.99 -3.05 -18.87
CA PRO A 252 -10.96 -4.03 -19.29
C PRO A 252 -9.92 -4.34 -18.19
N PRO A 253 -9.17 -5.46 -18.27
CA PRO A 253 -8.12 -5.78 -17.30
C PRO A 253 -7.08 -4.68 -17.17
N LEU A 254 -6.69 -4.34 -15.94
CA LEU A 254 -5.80 -3.22 -15.62
C LEU A 254 -4.36 -3.51 -16.01
N THR A 255 -3.79 -2.69 -16.89
CA THR A 255 -2.35 -2.61 -17.16
C THR A 255 -1.66 -1.98 -15.96
N THR A 256 -0.61 -2.61 -15.46
CA THR A 256 0.00 -2.21 -14.21
C THR A 256 1.49 -2.57 -14.16
N VAL A 257 2.15 -2.27 -13.05
CA VAL A 257 3.50 -2.71 -12.72
C VAL A 257 3.41 -3.69 -11.57
N GLN A 258 3.94 -4.88 -11.74
CA GLN A 258 4.01 -5.88 -10.69
C GLN A 258 5.17 -5.57 -9.76
N GLN A 259 4.87 -5.37 -8.48
CA GLN A 259 5.81 -5.48 -7.39
C GLN A 259 5.88 -6.94 -6.95
N ASP A 260 7.08 -7.49 -6.90
CA ASP A 260 7.26 -8.84 -6.39
C ASP A 260 7.48 -8.80 -4.87
N GLY A 261 6.39 -8.69 -4.12
CA GLY A 261 6.41 -8.67 -2.65
C GLY A 261 6.92 -9.99 -2.06
N GLU A 262 6.63 -11.11 -2.72
CA GLU A 262 7.14 -12.42 -2.32
C GLU A 262 8.67 -12.49 -2.46
N LEU A 263 9.20 -12.06 -3.60
CA LEU A 263 10.65 -11.96 -3.81
C LEU A 263 11.30 -11.02 -2.79
N MET A 264 10.69 -9.86 -2.52
CA MET A 264 11.21 -8.91 -1.52
C MET A 264 11.28 -9.56 -0.13
N GLY A 265 10.23 -10.28 0.28
CA GLY A 265 10.22 -11.03 1.53
C GLY A 265 11.31 -12.11 1.59
N LYS A 266 11.50 -12.88 0.52
CA LYS A 266 12.58 -13.88 0.41
C LYS A 266 13.96 -13.22 0.52
N MET A 267 14.18 -12.17 -0.26
CA MET A 267 15.46 -11.42 -0.24
C MET A 267 15.78 -10.90 1.15
N ALA A 268 14.79 -10.44 1.92
CA ALA A 268 14.99 -9.95 3.28
C ALA A 268 15.54 -11.04 4.22
N VAL A 269 14.99 -12.26 4.16
CA VAL A 269 15.45 -13.38 4.98
C VAL A 269 16.85 -13.81 4.55
N TYR A 270 17.09 -13.95 3.24
CA TYR A 270 18.42 -14.32 2.72
C TYR A 270 19.49 -13.28 3.08
N ASP A 271 19.19 -11.99 2.94
CA ASP A 271 20.12 -10.91 3.31
C ASP A 271 20.45 -10.96 4.79
N LEU A 272 19.40 -11.07 5.64
CA LEU A 272 19.56 -11.12 7.09
C LEU A 272 20.39 -12.33 7.54
N VAL A 273 20.08 -13.53 7.03
CA VAL A 273 20.82 -14.76 7.38
C VAL A 273 22.26 -14.71 6.90
N ASN A 274 22.54 -14.20 5.69
CA ASN A 274 23.89 -14.05 5.19
C ASN A 274 24.74 -13.12 6.08
N ARG A 275 24.14 -12.07 6.60
CA ARG A 275 24.81 -11.15 7.55
C ARG A 275 25.06 -11.81 8.90
N LEU A 276 24.09 -12.58 9.41
CA LEU A 276 24.23 -13.33 10.67
C LEU A 276 25.29 -14.44 10.55
N ASP A 277 25.42 -15.05 9.38
CA ASP A 277 26.47 -16.03 9.06
C ASP A 277 27.87 -15.38 8.84
N GLY A 278 27.96 -14.06 8.86
CA GLY A 278 29.20 -13.33 8.59
C GLY A 278 29.66 -13.35 7.12
N LYS A 279 28.78 -13.74 6.19
CA LYS A 279 29.06 -13.74 4.74
C LYS A 279 29.03 -12.32 4.15
N ASP A 280 28.30 -11.43 4.77
CA ASP A 280 28.26 -9.99 4.46
C ASP A 280 28.47 -9.20 5.77
N PRO A 281 29.71 -9.07 6.25
CA PRO A 281 30.00 -8.46 7.54
C PRO A 281 29.97 -6.93 7.53
N GLY A 282 29.54 -6.30 6.44
CA GLY A 282 29.45 -4.84 6.31
C GLY A 282 28.55 -4.25 7.38
N LYS A 283 29.03 -3.20 8.07
CA LYS A 283 28.23 -2.43 9.04
C LYS A 283 27.63 -1.17 8.42
N GLU A 284 27.94 -0.90 7.17
CA GLU A 284 27.42 0.25 6.44
C GLU A 284 25.96 0.01 6.06
N ALA A 285 25.19 1.09 6.01
CA ALA A 285 23.84 1.05 5.49
C ALA A 285 23.87 0.76 3.97
N VAL A 286 23.11 -0.22 3.52
CA VAL A 286 23.03 -0.61 2.11
C VAL A 286 21.59 -0.62 1.66
N SER A 287 21.30 0.04 0.54
CA SER A 287 19.99 -0.05 -0.10
C SER A 287 20.07 -0.83 -1.40
N ARG A 288 19.13 -1.76 -1.61
CA ARG A 288 19.00 -2.55 -2.84
C ARG A 288 17.61 -2.40 -3.41
N ARG A 289 17.51 -2.26 -4.74
CA ARG A 289 16.24 -2.21 -5.44
C ARG A 289 15.82 -3.60 -5.87
N VAL A 290 14.57 -3.94 -5.52
CA VAL A 290 13.90 -5.15 -6.02
C VAL A 290 13.31 -4.81 -7.38
N PRO A 291 13.62 -5.59 -8.43
CA PRO A 291 13.10 -5.31 -9.77
C PRO A 291 11.59 -5.44 -9.82
N VAL A 292 10.98 -4.71 -10.75
CA VAL A 292 9.56 -4.76 -11.05
C VAL A 292 9.33 -5.22 -12.48
N SER A 293 8.12 -5.69 -12.78
CA SER A 293 7.74 -6.15 -14.10
C SER A 293 6.56 -5.36 -14.63
N PHE A 294 6.62 -4.95 -15.91
CA PHE A 294 5.49 -4.31 -16.58
C PHE A 294 4.48 -5.39 -17.01
N VAL A 295 3.25 -5.28 -16.53
CA VAL A 295 2.16 -6.20 -16.81
C VAL A 295 1.19 -5.53 -17.77
N LYS A 296 1.40 -5.76 -19.06
CA LYS A 296 0.56 -5.23 -20.12
C LYS A 296 -0.77 -5.98 -20.18
N ARG A 297 -1.87 -5.23 -20.07
CA ARG A 297 -3.26 -5.70 -20.24
C ARG A 297 -4.02 -4.75 -21.16
N GLU A 298 -5.34 -4.68 -21.06
CA GLU A 298 -6.19 -3.99 -22.04
C GLU A 298 -6.52 -2.53 -21.67
N SER A 299 -6.38 -2.12 -20.42
CA SER A 299 -6.75 -0.76 -19.99
C SER A 299 -5.86 0.34 -20.55
N CYS A 300 -4.70 0.01 -21.10
CA CYS A 300 -3.85 0.94 -21.87
C CYS A 300 -4.20 1.03 -23.35
N GLY A 301 -5.24 0.30 -23.81
CA GLY A 301 -5.63 0.25 -25.22
C GLY A 301 -4.98 -0.89 -26.02
N CYS A 302 -4.14 -1.70 -25.39
CA CYS A 302 -3.61 -2.91 -26.00
C CYS A 302 -4.70 -3.98 -26.12
N VAL A 303 -4.59 -4.84 -27.14
CA VAL A 303 -5.39 -6.06 -27.28
C VAL A 303 -4.60 -7.20 -26.67
N SER A 304 -5.20 -8.01 -25.80
CA SER A 304 -4.51 -9.19 -25.27
C SER A 304 -4.30 -10.20 -26.39
N GLU A 305 -3.10 -10.80 -26.45
CA GLU A 305 -2.81 -11.89 -27.41
C GLU A 305 -3.72 -13.11 -27.19
N ASP A 306 -4.28 -13.27 -25.98
CA ASP A 306 -5.25 -14.30 -25.64
C ASP A 306 -6.69 -14.01 -26.11
N ALA A 307 -7.01 -12.78 -26.47
CA ALA A 307 -8.34 -12.43 -26.99
C ALA A 307 -8.68 -13.17 -28.29
N SER A 308 -7.67 -13.68 -29.02
CA SER A 308 -7.86 -14.55 -30.19
C SER A 308 -8.22 -16.01 -29.84
N ARG A 309 -8.21 -16.39 -28.55
CA ARG A 309 -8.36 -17.79 -28.09
C ARG A 309 -9.62 -18.11 -27.31
N LYS A 310 -10.37 -17.12 -26.83
CA LYS A 310 -11.65 -17.37 -26.12
C LYS A 310 -12.65 -16.28 -26.49
N GLU A 311 -13.68 -16.67 -27.25
CA GLU A 311 -14.99 -16.07 -27.07
C GLU A 311 -15.39 -16.31 -25.62
N THR A 312 -15.10 -15.36 -24.74
CA THR A 312 -15.67 -15.35 -23.38
C THR A 312 -17.18 -15.35 -23.57
N PRO A 313 -17.93 -16.28 -22.94
CA PRO A 313 -19.38 -16.28 -23.09
C PRO A 313 -19.89 -14.86 -22.79
N VAL A 314 -20.64 -14.30 -23.74
CA VAL A 314 -21.29 -12.99 -23.57
C VAL A 314 -22.03 -13.00 -22.23
N GLY A 315 -21.54 -12.26 -21.25
CA GLY A 315 -22.11 -12.25 -19.90
C GLY A 315 -21.14 -12.52 -18.74
N LEU A 316 -20.00 -13.19 -18.97
CA LEU A 316 -19.05 -13.47 -17.87
C LEU A 316 -18.36 -12.18 -17.37
N GLY A 317 -17.93 -11.30 -18.29
CA GLY A 317 -17.40 -9.98 -17.93
C GLY A 317 -18.39 -9.13 -17.15
N ALA A 318 -19.67 -9.12 -17.58
CA ALA A 318 -20.72 -8.43 -16.84
C ALA A 318 -21.01 -9.07 -15.47
N GLN A 319 -20.82 -10.39 -15.32
CA GLN A 319 -20.93 -11.06 -14.03
C GLN A 319 -19.75 -10.73 -13.11
N VAL A 320 -18.52 -10.72 -13.65
CA VAL A 320 -17.32 -10.30 -12.90
C VAL A 320 -17.42 -8.85 -12.48
N HIS A 321 -17.86 -7.96 -13.37
CA HIS A 321 -18.09 -6.55 -13.03
C HIS A 321 -19.14 -6.39 -11.91
N ARG A 322 -20.28 -7.10 -11.98
CA ARG A 322 -21.28 -7.10 -10.91
C ARG A 322 -20.73 -7.66 -9.61
N LEU A 323 -19.94 -8.72 -9.68
CA LEU A 323 -19.29 -9.32 -8.51
C LEU A 323 -18.29 -8.34 -7.88
N ASN A 324 -17.45 -7.67 -8.67
CA ASN A 324 -16.52 -6.66 -8.20
C ASN A 324 -17.25 -5.47 -7.56
N LYS A 325 -18.37 -5.02 -8.14
CA LYS A 325 -19.24 -3.97 -7.56
C LYS A 325 -19.86 -4.42 -6.24
N THR A 326 -20.28 -5.67 -6.14
CA THR A 326 -20.81 -6.27 -4.90
C THR A 326 -19.70 -6.38 -3.84
N ILE A 327 -18.49 -6.82 -4.22
CA ILE A 327 -17.33 -6.90 -3.32
C ILE A 327 -16.93 -5.51 -2.81
N ALA A 328 -16.92 -4.50 -3.68
CA ALA A 328 -16.66 -3.11 -3.27
C ALA A 328 -17.73 -2.61 -2.28
N GLY A 329 -19.01 -2.92 -2.52
CA GLY A 329 -20.10 -2.64 -1.59
C GLY A 329 -19.92 -3.34 -0.24
N MET A 330 -19.57 -4.64 -0.25
CA MET A 330 -19.28 -5.42 0.95
C MET A 330 -18.07 -4.89 1.73
N LYS A 331 -17.00 -4.46 1.03
CA LYS A 331 -15.86 -3.79 1.67
C LYS A 331 -16.28 -2.52 2.39
N LEU A 332 -17.12 -1.67 1.76
CA LEU A 332 -17.65 -0.46 2.40
C LEU A 332 -18.52 -0.78 3.63
N GLU A 333 -19.36 -1.81 3.53
CA GLU A 333 -20.16 -2.29 4.67
C GLU A 333 -19.27 -2.86 5.78
N LEU A 334 -18.22 -3.61 5.44
CA LEU A 334 -17.26 -4.16 6.40
C LEU A 334 -16.47 -3.05 7.10
N ILE A 335 -16.04 -2.03 6.36
CA ILE A 335 -15.39 -0.83 6.92
C ILE A 335 -16.37 -0.11 7.86
N SER A 336 -17.63 0.05 7.44
CA SER A 336 -18.68 0.64 8.29
C SER A 336 -18.93 -0.20 9.55
N PHE A 337 -18.94 -1.53 9.42
CA PHE A 337 -19.07 -2.44 10.55
C PHE A 337 -17.87 -2.40 11.49
N GLN A 338 -16.66 -2.37 10.96
CA GLN A 338 -15.42 -2.22 11.74
C GLN A 338 -15.40 -0.88 12.49
N ARG A 339 -15.89 0.21 11.86
CA ARG A 339 -16.09 1.49 12.53
C ARG A 339 -17.05 1.38 13.72
N LYS A 340 -18.20 0.71 13.52
CA LYS A 340 -19.19 0.50 14.57
C LYS A 340 -18.65 -0.41 15.70
N SER A 341 -17.92 -1.45 15.37
CA SER A 341 -17.31 -2.35 16.37
C SER A 341 -16.24 -1.67 17.20
N TRP A 342 -15.56 -0.67 16.65
CA TRP A 342 -14.57 0.14 17.37
C TRP A 342 -15.24 1.16 18.31
N PHE A 343 -16.45 1.58 17.99
CA PHE A 343 -17.22 2.48 18.82
C PHE A 343 -17.54 1.88 20.21
N ILE A 344 -17.71 0.55 20.29
CA ILE A 344 -18.04 -0.13 21.55
C ILE A 344 -16.94 0.06 22.64
N PRO A 345 -15.64 -0.12 22.37
CA PRO A 345 -14.61 0.18 23.35
C PRO A 345 -14.53 1.65 23.76
N VAL A 346 -14.74 2.59 22.83
CA VAL A 346 -14.81 4.02 23.15
C VAL A 346 -16.01 4.35 24.01
N LEU A 347 -17.17 3.82 23.66
CA LEU A 347 -18.38 3.94 24.46
C LEU A 347 -18.19 3.34 25.86
N ALA A 348 -17.59 2.16 25.96
CA ALA A 348 -17.33 1.50 27.24
C ALA A 348 -16.39 2.32 28.15
N ARG A 349 -15.38 3.00 27.56
CA ARG A 349 -14.51 3.91 28.30
C ARG A 349 -15.27 5.12 28.79
N ASP A 350 -15.96 5.83 27.89
CA ASP A 350 -16.67 7.07 28.20
C ASP A 350 -17.78 6.83 29.23
N LEU A 351 -18.42 5.64 29.16
CA LEU A 351 -19.38 5.20 30.15
C LEU A 351 -18.75 4.84 31.51
N ASN A 352 -17.53 4.28 31.50
CA ASN A 352 -16.83 3.97 32.73
C ASN A 352 -16.49 5.22 33.56
N ASP A 353 -16.21 6.33 32.88
CA ASP A 353 -15.92 7.61 33.54
C ASP A 353 -17.17 8.25 34.20
N CYS A 354 -18.39 7.77 33.85
CA CYS A 354 -19.67 8.27 34.35
C CYS A 354 -20.40 7.23 35.24
N MET A 355 -19.78 6.09 35.56
CA MET A 355 -20.48 4.97 36.23
C MET A 355 -21.03 5.31 37.63
N ASP A 356 -20.48 6.30 38.29
CA ASP A 356 -20.91 6.72 39.64
C ASP A 356 -22.08 7.74 39.64
N ASP A 357 -22.50 8.21 38.42
CA ASP A 357 -23.60 9.14 38.24
C ASP A 357 -24.58 8.61 37.17
N GLU A 358 -25.70 8.06 37.61
CA GLU A 358 -26.72 7.46 36.75
C GLU A 358 -27.28 8.46 35.70
N GLN A 359 -27.42 9.72 36.04
CA GLN A 359 -27.92 10.74 35.10
C GLN A 359 -26.87 11.12 34.06
N ALA A 360 -25.59 11.24 34.45
CA ALA A 360 -24.48 11.46 33.54
C ALA A 360 -24.29 10.27 32.60
N PHE A 361 -24.38 9.06 33.12
CA PHE A 361 -24.32 7.82 32.36
C PHE A 361 -25.39 7.71 31.27
N LEU A 362 -26.67 7.95 31.63
CA LEU A 362 -27.77 7.93 30.66
C LEU A 362 -27.67 9.04 29.61
N LYS A 363 -27.21 10.23 30.01
CA LYS A 363 -26.99 11.34 29.08
C LYS A 363 -25.91 11.01 28.05
N GLU A 364 -24.78 10.45 28.49
CA GLU A 364 -23.67 10.06 27.62
C GLU A 364 -24.10 8.97 26.64
N ILE A 365 -24.85 7.93 27.09
CA ILE A 365 -25.41 6.92 26.19
C ILE A 365 -26.30 7.55 25.11
N MET A 366 -27.21 8.43 25.51
CA MET A 366 -28.13 9.05 24.56
C MET A 366 -27.42 9.95 23.55
N GLU A 367 -26.37 10.62 23.97
CA GLU A 367 -25.57 11.50 23.10
C GLU A 367 -24.77 10.69 22.09
N LYS A 368 -24.13 9.60 22.52
CA LYS A 368 -23.40 8.66 21.66
C LYS A 368 -24.32 7.89 20.71
N MET A 369 -25.51 7.52 21.14
CA MET A 369 -26.51 6.90 20.24
C MET A 369 -27.01 7.88 19.17
N ARG A 370 -27.12 9.17 19.47
CA ARG A 370 -27.44 10.20 18.46
C ARG A 370 -26.32 10.36 17.46
N GLU A 371 -25.06 10.38 17.90
CA GLU A 371 -23.90 10.42 17.01
C GLU A 371 -23.84 9.25 16.04
N LEU A 372 -24.25 8.06 16.48
CA LEU A 372 -24.35 6.86 15.62
C LEU A 372 -25.44 6.94 14.55
N HIS A 373 -26.53 7.68 14.81
CA HIS A 373 -27.65 7.81 13.87
C HIS A 373 -27.44 8.94 12.87
N THR A 374 -26.54 9.89 13.14
CA THR A 374 -26.28 11.06 12.28
C THR A 374 -25.08 10.88 11.36
N ARG A 375 -24.37 9.75 11.47
CA ARG A 375 -23.23 9.34 10.64
C ARG A 375 -23.56 8.06 9.86
#